data_8305da4b0f8d1618266901f12451d391
#
_entry.id   8305da4b0f8d1618266901f12451d391
#
_cell.length_a   1.000
_cell.length_b   1.000
_cell.length_c   1.000
_cell.angle_alpha   90.00
_cell.angle_beta   90.00
_cell.angle_gamma   90.00
#
_symmetry.space_group_name_H-M   'P 1'
#
loop_
_entity.id
_entity.type
_entity.pdbx_description
1 polymer ?
#
loop_
_entity_poly.entity_id
_entity_poly.type
_entity_poly.pdbx_seq_one_letter_code
_entity_poly.pdbx_strand_id
1 'polypeptide(L)'
;MNEDTEPQSGYTSPPPGAPVKELHFGLPDLPQVRQFAEEEARCAGMPEEAVGDFVIAVNEVATNAVTHGADRASLRTWLVNGDLVVEVHDDGTWKPGPQPGAVGGMGLWVARLLASDLTLRVGYGEGSTVTMRFPGKE
;
A
#
# COMPACT_ATOMS: atom_id res chain seq x y z
N MET A 1 -15.41 -24.81 -0.99
CA MET A 1 -14.94 -24.51 -1.25
C MET A 1 -14.33 -23.73 -1.32
N ASN A 2 -13.99 -23.63 -1.23
CA ASN A 2 -13.49 -22.86 -1.36
C ASN A 2 -12.85 -22.37 -1.79
N GLU A 3 -12.73 -22.17 -2.06
CA GLU A 3 -12.22 -21.63 -2.59
C GLU A 3 -11.84 -20.80 -2.65
N ASP A 4 -12.27 -20.69 -2.62
CA ASP A 4 -11.97 -19.74 -2.75
C ASP A 4 -11.06 -19.17 -2.15
N THR A 5 -10.92 -19.52 -1.72
CA THR A 5 -10.01 -19.05 -1.19
C THR A 5 -9.01 -18.64 -1.95
N GLU A 6 -8.86 -17.75 -2.16
CA GLU A 6 -8.04 -17.29 -2.91
C GLU A 6 -6.76 -17.27 -2.44
N PRO A 7 -5.87 -17.64 -3.05
CA PRO A 7 -4.61 -17.85 -2.59
C PRO A 7 -3.89 -16.65 -2.17
N GLN A 8 -4.17 -15.58 -2.73
CA GLN A 8 -3.46 -14.43 -2.42
C GLN A 8 -3.72 -13.94 -1.13
N SER A 9 -4.63 -14.52 -0.53
CA SER A 9 -5.05 -13.93 0.66
C SER A 9 -4.08 -13.98 1.76
N GLY A 10 -2.95 -14.57 1.58
CA GLY A 10 -2.02 -14.68 2.67
C GLY A 10 -1.59 -13.37 3.25
N TYR A 11 -1.57 -12.30 2.48
CA TYR A 11 -1.17 -11.01 3.02
C TYR A 11 -2.17 -9.92 2.75
N THR A 12 -3.32 -10.23 2.24
CA THR A 12 -4.33 -9.22 1.99
C THR A 12 -5.08 -8.85 3.26
N SER A 13 -4.86 -9.60 4.34
CA SER A 13 -5.41 -9.30 5.64
C SER A 13 -4.36 -9.59 6.68
N PRO A 14 -4.35 -8.85 7.78
CA PRO A 14 -3.38 -9.14 8.83
C PRO A 14 -3.62 -10.51 9.42
N PRO A 15 -2.57 -11.22 9.78
CA PRO A 15 -2.76 -12.48 10.49
C PRO A 15 -3.46 -12.26 11.81
N PRO A 16 -4.19 -13.27 12.32
CA PRO A 16 -4.87 -13.09 13.60
C PRO A 16 -3.87 -12.72 14.70
N GLY A 17 -4.22 -11.71 15.47
CA GLY A 17 -3.37 -11.25 16.55
C GLY A 17 -2.20 -10.39 16.15
N ALA A 18 -1.98 -10.16 14.87
CA ALA A 18 -0.86 -9.33 14.45
C ALA A 18 -1.15 -7.87 14.77
N PRO A 19 -0.16 -7.12 15.25
CA PRO A 19 -0.35 -5.69 15.43
C PRO A 19 -0.55 -5.01 14.08
N VAL A 20 -1.51 -4.13 14.01
CA VAL A 20 -1.78 -3.36 12.80
C VAL A 20 -1.69 -1.89 13.16
N LYS A 21 -0.94 -1.13 12.39
CA LYS A 21 -0.87 0.30 12.58
C LYS A 21 -1.62 0.97 11.45
N GLU A 22 -2.33 2.03 11.77
CA GLU A 22 -3.20 2.66 10.79
C GLU A 22 -3.07 4.16 10.83
N LEU A 23 -3.17 4.78 9.66
CA LEU A 23 -3.13 6.22 9.54
C LEU A 23 -4.20 6.64 8.53
N HIS A 24 -5.03 7.60 8.90
CA HIS A 24 -5.98 8.19 7.97
C HIS A 24 -5.40 9.49 7.45
N PHE A 25 -5.55 9.76 6.17
CA PHE A 25 -4.88 10.90 5.59
C PHE A 25 -5.64 11.48 4.41
N GLY A 26 -5.39 12.73 4.12
CA GLY A 26 -5.82 13.39 2.91
C GLY A 26 -4.62 13.98 2.22
N LEU A 27 -4.83 14.73 1.16
CA LEU A 27 -3.72 15.30 0.39
C LEU A 27 -2.77 16.13 1.27
N PRO A 28 -3.25 17.00 2.16
CA PRO A 28 -2.32 17.80 2.96
C PRO A 28 -1.49 16.98 3.95
N ASP A 29 -1.85 15.71 4.15
CA ASP A 29 -1.18 14.87 5.14
C ASP A 29 -0.11 13.98 4.54
N LEU A 30 0.22 14.16 3.27
CA LEU A 30 1.24 13.30 2.66
C LEU A 30 2.60 13.36 3.36
N PRO A 31 3.03 14.50 3.90
CA PRO A 31 4.28 14.46 4.68
C PRO A 31 4.21 13.51 5.87
N GLN A 32 3.06 13.43 6.54
CA GLN A 32 2.91 12.48 7.64
C GLN A 32 2.91 11.04 7.16
N VAL A 33 2.36 10.81 5.96
CA VAL A 33 2.38 9.48 5.38
C VAL A 33 3.84 9.04 5.16
N ARG A 34 4.66 9.93 4.63
CA ARG A 34 6.06 9.58 4.38
C ARG A 34 6.80 9.31 5.69
N GLN A 35 6.53 10.10 6.72
CA GLN A 35 7.16 9.89 8.01
C GLN A 35 6.72 8.57 8.63
N PHE A 36 5.43 8.28 8.56
CA PHE A 36 4.88 7.03 9.06
C PHE A 36 5.54 5.85 8.34
N ALA A 37 5.65 5.94 7.02
CA ALA A 37 6.25 4.85 6.25
C ALA A 37 7.71 4.63 6.66
N GLU A 38 8.44 5.71 6.85
CA GLU A 38 9.84 5.60 7.24
C GLU A 38 9.97 4.91 8.59
N GLU A 39 9.12 5.29 9.53
CA GLU A 39 9.16 4.68 10.86
C GLU A 39 8.82 3.21 10.82
N GLU A 40 7.79 2.87 10.04
CA GLU A 40 7.38 1.47 9.95
C GLU A 40 8.45 0.61 9.28
N ALA A 41 9.10 1.15 8.26
CA ALA A 41 10.16 0.41 7.58
C ALA A 41 11.33 0.15 8.53
N ARG A 42 11.70 1.15 9.32
CA ARG A 42 12.81 0.97 10.25
C ARG A 42 12.45 0.02 11.37
N CYS A 43 11.20 0.08 11.85
CA CYS A 43 10.76 -0.87 12.86
C CYS A 43 10.76 -2.30 12.33
N ALA A 44 10.53 -2.46 11.04
CA ALA A 44 10.55 -3.79 10.43
C ALA A 44 11.95 -4.30 10.17
N GLY A 45 12.97 -3.45 10.41
CA GLY A 45 14.35 -3.87 10.24
C GLY A 45 14.86 -3.75 8.82
N MET A 46 14.22 -2.96 7.98
CA MET A 46 14.69 -2.82 6.60
C MET A 46 16.06 -2.16 6.55
N PRO A 47 16.92 -2.58 5.62
CA PRO A 47 18.16 -1.85 5.37
C PRO A 47 17.86 -0.44 4.89
N GLU A 48 18.77 0.49 5.17
CA GLU A 48 18.51 1.90 4.87
C GLU A 48 18.16 2.15 3.42
N GLU A 49 18.82 1.47 2.49
CA GLU A 49 18.47 1.70 1.08
C GLU A 49 17.08 1.19 0.76
N ALA A 50 16.63 0.15 1.45
CA ALA A 50 15.28 -0.35 1.22
C ALA A 50 14.24 0.58 1.85
N VAL A 51 14.61 1.28 2.93
CA VAL A 51 13.69 2.23 3.54
C VAL A 51 13.31 3.31 2.53
N GLY A 52 14.28 3.83 1.78
CA GLY A 52 14.00 4.86 0.79
C GLY A 52 13.03 4.38 -0.27
N ASP A 53 13.25 3.17 -0.78
CA ASP A 53 12.37 2.61 -1.78
C ASP A 53 10.96 2.40 -1.23
N PHE A 54 10.86 1.95 0.01
CA PHE A 54 9.57 1.74 0.63
C PHE A 54 8.81 3.06 0.75
N VAL A 55 9.49 4.11 1.18
CA VAL A 55 8.84 5.41 1.33
C VAL A 55 8.37 5.95 -0.02
N ILE A 56 9.18 5.78 -1.06
CA ILE A 56 8.79 6.21 -2.40
C ILE A 56 7.54 5.47 -2.85
N ALA A 57 7.52 4.15 -2.69
CA ALA A 57 6.39 3.37 -3.14
C ALA A 57 5.12 3.75 -2.39
N VAL A 58 5.20 3.89 -1.08
CA VAL A 58 4.04 4.24 -0.28
C VAL A 58 3.54 5.63 -0.67
N ASN A 59 4.47 6.58 -0.86
CA ASN A 59 4.06 7.92 -1.21
C ASN A 59 3.36 7.96 -2.56
N GLU A 60 3.83 7.18 -3.53
CA GLU A 60 3.19 7.16 -4.84
C GLU A 60 1.77 6.61 -4.76
N VAL A 61 1.59 5.52 -4.03
CA VAL A 61 0.28 4.92 -3.90
C VAL A 61 -0.65 5.82 -3.10
N ALA A 62 -0.14 6.41 -2.02
CA ALA A 62 -0.96 7.31 -1.20
C ALA A 62 -1.38 8.54 -1.98
N THR A 63 -0.45 9.11 -2.77
CA THR A 63 -0.76 10.27 -3.58
C THR A 63 -1.87 9.95 -4.58
N ASN A 64 -1.78 8.78 -5.22
CA ASN A 64 -2.83 8.37 -6.16
C ASN A 64 -4.18 8.25 -5.46
N ALA A 65 -4.19 7.71 -4.25
CA ALA A 65 -5.44 7.50 -3.54
C ALA A 65 -6.17 8.81 -3.28
N VAL A 66 -5.43 9.88 -2.96
CA VAL A 66 -6.09 11.14 -2.58
C VAL A 66 -6.14 12.15 -3.70
N THR A 67 -5.52 11.88 -4.85
CA THR A 67 -5.65 12.78 -5.99
C THR A 67 -6.59 12.22 -7.04
N HIS A 68 -6.69 10.91 -7.16
CA HIS A 68 -7.52 10.30 -8.19
C HIS A 68 -8.63 9.44 -7.61
N GLY A 69 -8.58 9.15 -6.34
CA GLY A 69 -9.58 8.31 -5.70
C GLY A 69 -10.58 9.09 -4.91
N ALA A 70 -10.19 9.53 -3.73
CA ALA A 70 -11.11 10.18 -2.82
C ALA A 70 -10.41 11.30 -2.09
N ASP A 71 -11.17 12.08 -1.32
CA ASP A 71 -10.56 13.14 -0.54
C ASP A 71 -9.72 12.58 0.59
N ARG A 72 -10.08 11.44 1.10
CA ARG A 72 -9.37 10.84 2.21
C ARG A 72 -9.16 9.36 1.96
N ALA A 73 -8.10 8.83 2.55
CA ALA A 73 -7.75 7.44 2.39
C ALA A 73 -7.21 6.92 3.72
N SER A 74 -6.97 5.64 3.80
CA SER A 74 -6.36 5.05 4.98
C SER A 74 -5.20 4.17 4.57
N LEU A 75 -4.27 4.01 5.49
CA LEU A 75 -3.08 3.21 5.26
C LEU A 75 -2.90 2.33 6.47
N ARG A 76 -2.65 1.04 6.25
CA ARG A 76 -2.41 0.10 7.33
C ARG A 76 -1.14 -0.67 7.05
N THR A 77 -0.41 -1.03 8.10
CA THR A 77 0.79 -1.85 7.96
C THR A 77 0.76 -2.98 8.96
N TRP A 78 1.32 -4.10 8.56
CA TRP A 78 1.52 -5.24 9.45
C TRP A 78 2.63 -6.11 8.91
N LEU A 79 3.11 -7.04 9.75
CA LEU A 79 4.18 -7.94 9.35
C LEU A 79 3.64 -9.32 9.04
N VAL A 80 4.20 -9.95 8.02
CA VAL A 80 3.90 -11.33 7.66
C VAL A 80 5.22 -12.03 7.45
N ASN A 81 5.56 -12.94 8.34
CA ASN A 81 6.82 -13.69 8.24
C ASN A 81 8.04 -12.79 8.08
N GLY A 82 8.03 -11.65 8.76
CA GLY A 82 9.14 -10.73 8.71
C GLY A 82 9.07 -9.70 7.59
N ASP A 83 8.19 -9.89 6.64
CA ASP A 83 8.01 -8.90 5.58
C ASP A 83 6.99 -7.87 6.01
N LEU A 84 7.18 -6.65 5.53
CA LEU A 84 6.26 -5.57 5.85
C LEU A 84 5.22 -5.45 4.74
N VAL A 85 3.96 -5.48 5.13
CA VAL A 85 2.84 -5.32 4.21
C VAL A 85 2.22 -3.96 4.48
N VAL A 86 1.93 -3.22 3.41
CA VAL A 86 1.25 -1.95 3.52
C VAL A 86 0.03 -1.96 2.60
N GLU A 87 -1.08 -1.49 3.15
CA GLU A 87 -2.33 -1.46 2.42
C GLU A 87 -2.83 -0.03 2.38
N VAL A 88 -3.17 0.47 1.22
CA VAL A 88 -3.75 1.81 1.07
C VAL A 88 -5.14 1.63 0.49
N HIS A 89 -6.13 2.15 1.18
CA HIS A 89 -7.52 2.03 0.78
C HIS A 89 -8.16 3.40 0.64
N ASP A 90 -8.95 3.60 -0.41
CA ASP A 90 -9.76 4.79 -0.53
C ASP A 90 -11.15 4.40 -1.03
N ASP A 91 -12.13 5.25 -0.75
CA ASP A 91 -13.51 4.97 -1.11
C ASP A 91 -13.94 5.66 -2.39
N GLY A 92 -13.00 6.18 -3.15
CA GLY A 92 -13.35 6.89 -4.36
C GLY A 92 -13.72 5.96 -5.49
N THR A 93 -13.94 6.56 -6.66
CA THR A 93 -14.31 5.80 -7.84
C THR A 93 -13.18 5.74 -8.84
N TRP A 94 -11.98 6.01 -8.39
CA TRP A 94 -10.80 5.97 -9.21
C TRP A 94 -10.61 4.62 -9.86
N LYS A 95 -10.19 4.62 -11.09
CA LYS A 95 -9.84 3.40 -11.78
C LYS A 95 -8.51 3.59 -12.45
N PRO A 96 -7.64 2.60 -12.34
CA PRO A 96 -6.34 2.72 -13.00
C PRO A 96 -6.53 2.67 -14.51
N GLY A 97 -5.76 3.44 -15.20
CA GLY A 97 -5.76 3.38 -16.65
C GLY A 97 -5.04 2.16 -17.13
N PRO A 98 -5.26 1.80 -18.37
CA PRO A 98 -4.61 0.60 -18.92
C PRO A 98 -3.17 0.82 -19.27
N GLN A 99 -2.68 2.04 -19.36
CA GLN A 99 -1.33 2.28 -19.71
C GLN A 99 -0.68 3.24 -18.78
N PRO A 100 0.64 3.20 -18.68
CA PRO A 100 1.36 4.19 -17.90
C PRO A 100 1.04 5.55 -18.45
N GLY A 101 0.92 6.52 -17.65
CA GLY A 101 0.55 7.83 -18.13
C GLY A 101 -0.91 8.10 -18.02
N ALA A 102 -1.73 7.07 -17.92
CA ALA A 102 -3.11 7.30 -17.60
C ALA A 102 -3.19 7.71 -16.15
N VAL A 103 -4.37 8.09 -15.72
CA VAL A 103 -4.56 8.57 -14.37
C VAL A 103 -4.00 7.58 -13.39
N GLY A 104 -3.07 8.00 -12.59
CA GLY A 104 -2.46 7.16 -11.57
C GLY A 104 -1.52 6.12 -12.08
N GLY A 105 -1.38 5.98 -13.40
CA GLY A 105 -0.63 4.87 -13.94
C GLY A 105 0.84 4.88 -13.60
N MET A 106 1.45 6.05 -13.66
CA MET A 106 2.88 6.12 -13.39
C MET A 106 3.22 5.81 -11.96
N GLY A 107 2.45 6.32 -11.02
CA GLY A 107 2.72 6.08 -9.62
C GLY A 107 2.62 4.62 -9.28
N LEU A 108 1.59 3.93 -9.78
CA LEU A 108 1.46 2.50 -9.51
C LEU A 108 2.56 1.71 -10.18
N TRP A 109 3.01 2.16 -11.32
CA TRP A 109 4.08 1.47 -12.01
C TRP A 109 5.39 1.54 -11.23
N VAL A 110 5.70 2.72 -10.67
CA VAL A 110 6.88 2.87 -9.83
C VAL A 110 6.77 1.97 -8.60
N ALA A 111 5.60 1.98 -7.95
CA ALA A 111 5.42 1.17 -6.76
C ALA A 111 5.59 -0.32 -7.08
N ARG A 112 5.07 -0.76 -8.23
CA ARG A 112 5.20 -2.15 -8.61
C ARG A 112 6.65 -2.55 -8.84
N LEU A 113 7.47 -1.62 -9.34
CA LEU A 113 8.86 -1.91 -9.53
C LEU A 113 9.62 -2.05 -8.21
N LEU A 114 9.20 -1.33 -7.20
CA LEU A 114 9.93 -1.29 -5.94
C LEU A 114 9.47 -2.35 -4.95
N ALA A 115 8.20 -2.73 -4.99
CA ALA A 115 7.67 -3.73 -4.06
C ALA A 115 8.00 -5.13 -4.54
N SER A 116 8.13 -6.08 -3.63
CA SER A 116 8.30 -7.46 -4.02
C SER A 116 6.99 -8.02 -4.57
N ASP A 117 5.87 -7.45 -4.16
CA ASP A 117 4.58 -7.85 -4.69
C ASP A 117 3.62 -6.70 -4.53
N LEU A 118 2.72 -6.53 -5.48
CA LEU A 118 1.72 -5.48 -5.42
C LEU A 118 0.41 -6.02 -6.00
N THR A 119 -0.66 -5.84 -5.25
CA THR A 119 -2.00 -6.24 -5.67
C THR A 119 -2.91 -5.03 -5.63
N LEU A 120 -3.68 -4.86 -6.69
CA LEU A 120 -4.68 -3.79 -6.76
C LEU A 120 -6.05 -4.43 -6.84
N ARG A 121 -6.96 -4.03 -5.96
CA ARG A 121 -8.34 -4.46 -6.03
C ARG A 121 -9.24 -3.26 -6.13
N VAL A 122 -10.11 -3.28 -7.11
CA VAL A 122 -11.07 -2.21 -7.32
C VAL A 122 -12.44 -2.82 -7.16
N GLY A 123 -13.16 -2.38 -6.12
CA GLY A 123 -14.50 -2.88 -5.89
C GLY A 123 -15.51 -1.89 -6.42
N TYR A 124 -16.53 -2.41 -7.10
CA TYR A 124 -17.54 -1.52 -7.61
C TYR A 124 -18.33 -0.96 -6.45
N GLY A 125 -18.22 0.36 -6.26
CA GLY A 125 -18.93 1.00 -5.16
C GLY A 125 -18.25 0.84 -3.82
N GLU A 126 -17.09 0.21 -3.78
CA GLU A 126 -16.41 -0.01 -2.51
C GLU A 126 -15.00 0.56 -2.47
N GLY A 127 -14.64 1.33 -3.49
CA GLY A 127 -13.33 1.95 -3.50
C GLY A 127 -12.26 1.03 -4.01
N SER A 128 -11.03 1.42 -3.75
CA SER A 128 -9.85 0.69 -4.25
C SER A 128 -8.91 0.39 -3.12
N THR A 129 -8.21 -0.72 -3.22
CA THR A 129 -7.22 -1.12 -2.23
C THR A 129 -5.97 -1.58 -2.94
N VAL A 130 -4.84 -0.98 -2.59
CA VAL A 130 -3.54 -1.40 -3.08
C VAL A 130 -2.79 -2.01 -1.91
N THR A 131 -2.31 -3.23 -2.08
CA THR A 131 -1.54 -3.92 -1.06
C THR A 131 -0.16 -4.22 -1.62
N MET A 132 0.87 -3.83 -0.90
CA MET A 132 2.25 -4.06 -1.31
C MET A 132 2.98 -4.83 -0.22
N ARG A 133 3.94 -5.64 -0.62
CA ARG A 133 4.75 -6.40 0.31
C ARG A 133 6.22 -6.10 0.04
N PHE A 134 6.96 -5.88 1.11
CA PHE A 134 8.39 -5.58 1.03
C PHE A 134 9.13 -6.48 2.02
N PRO A 135 10.29 -6.99 1.64
CA PRO A 135 11.08 -7.75 2.60
C PRO A 135 11.46 -6.85 3.78
N GLY A 136 11.36 -7.36 4.96
CA GLY A 136 11.77 -6.63 6.14
C GLY A 136 13.24 -6.82 6.36
N LYS A 137 13.62 -7.45 7.49
CA LYS A 137 15.03 -7.59 7.69
C LYS A 137 15.56 -8.73 6.84
N GLU A 138 16.81 -8.66 6.57
CA GLU A 138 17.47 -9.62 5.73
C GLU A 138 17.73 -10.93 6.38
#